data_b6b36cc62cee0c74e7429c45b7f3c9a9
#
_entry.id   b6b36cc62cee0c74e7429c45b7f3c9a9
#
_cell.length_a   1.000
_cell.length_b   1.000
_cell.length_c   1.000
_cell.angle_alpha   90.00
_cell.angle_beta   90.00
_cell.angle_gamma   90.00
#
_symmetry.space_group_name_H-M   'P 1'
#
loop_
_entity.id
_entity.type
_entity.pdbx_description
1 polymer ?
#
loop_
_entity_poly.entity_id
_entity_poly.type
_entity_poly.pdbx_seq_one_letter_code
_entity_poly.pdbx_strand_id
1 'polypeptide(L)'
;MMKFFKIYLFMTLMLLAISPLRMSSAPRKSPTTYVEVLYFHGKVRCQTCNDIEASASKLVRASFANELKSRQVVYRVVDISQSKNKALARRYQVSWSSLILVRHHAGKEKVVNLTNYSFSHIADKQAFQKELERQIRMLLK
;
A
#
# COMPACT_ATOMS: atom_id res chain seq x y z
N MET A 1 49.88 25.28 -37.09
CA MET A 1 49.20 23.97 -37.01
C MET A 1 49.30 23.27 -35.66
N MET A 2 50.37 23.37 -34.93
CA MET A 2 50.50 22.70 -33.59
C MET A 2 49.64 23.26 -32.45
N LYS A 3 49.18 24.52 -32.48
CA LYS A 3 48.34 25.11 -31.44
C LYS A 3 46.87 24.60 -31.52
N PHE A 4 46.35 24.34 -32.64
CA PHE A 4 44.96 23.84 -32.81
C PHE A 4 44.83 22.36 -32.44
N PHE A 5 45.87 21.57 -32.62
CA PHE A 5 45.88 20.15 -32.28
C PHE A 5 45.80 19.91 -30.75
N LYS A 6 46.43 20.79 -29.95
CA LYS A 6 46.34 20.73 -28.48
C LYS A 6 44.95 21.10 -27.96
N ILE A 7 44.24 22.01 -28.62
CA ILE A 7 42.89 22.42 -28.21
C ILE A 7 41.88 21.30 -28.52
N TYR A 8 42.00 20.63 -29.66
CA TYR A 8 41.16 19.49 -30.00
C TYR A 8 41.38 18.28 -29.05
N LEU A 9 42.63 18.03 -28.66
CA LEU A 9 42.95 16.95 -27.73
C LEU A 9 42.40 17.22 -26.32
N PHE A 10 42.35 18.48 -25.87
CA PHE A 10 41.75 18.85 -24.59
C PHE A 10 40.22 18.83 -24.63
N MET A 11 39.61 19.19 -25.75
CA MET A 11 38.15 19.14 -25.93
C MET A 11 37.60 17.72 -26.02
N THR A 12 38.34 16.78 -26.58
CA THR A 12 37.92 15.37 -26.66
C THR A 12 38.05 14.63 -25.33
N LEU A 13 38.98 15.07 -24.46
CA LEU A 13 39.15 14.46 -23.13
C LEU A 13 38.07 14.90 -22.12
N MET A 14 37.42 16.04 -22.34
CA MET A 14 36.37 16.55 -21.45
C MET A 14 34.96 15.96 -21.73
N LEU A 15 34.76 15.29 -22.85
CA LEU A 15 33.49 14.67 -23.25
C LEU A 15 33.28 13.25 -22.70
N LEU A 16 34.27 12.65 -22.05
CA LEU A 16 34.22 11.27 -21.54
C LEU A 16 33.78 11.15 -20.09
N ALA A 17 33.45 12.26 -19.41
CA ALA A 17 33.14 12.26 -17.98
C ALA A 17 31.63 12.36 -17.63
N ILE A 18 30.73 12.29 -18.61
CA ILE A 18 29.27 12.22 -18.33
C ILE A 18 28.84 10.76 -18.42
N SER A 19 29.26 9.95 -17.45
CA SER A 19 28.62 8.67 -17.19
C SER A 19 27.26 8.96 -16.56
N PRO A 20 26.12 8.65 -17.22
CA PRO A 20 24.84 8.70 -16.53
C PRO A 20 24.89 7.63 -15.44
N LEU A 21 24.87 8.06 -14.19
CA LEU A 21 24.57 7.20 -13.04
C LEU A 21 23.21 6.54 -13.32
N ARG A 22 23.25 5.37 -13.95
CA ARG A 22 22.09 4.49 -14.01
C ARG A 22 21.80 4.09 -12.58
N MET A 23 20.86 4.78 -11.94
CA MET A 23 20.21 4.28 -10.74
C MET A 23 19.50 2.99 -11.16
N SER A 24 20.21 1.87 -11.02
CA SER A 24 19.65 0.53 -11.14
C SER A 24 18.71 0.34 -9.95
N SER A 25 17.43 0.69 -10.13
CA SER A 25 16.39 0.26 -9.22
C SER A 25 16.24 -1.25 -9.37
N ALA A 26 17.00 -2.01 -8.58
CA ALA A 26 16.83 -3.45 -8.49
C ALA A 26 15.34 -3.75 -8.25
N PRO A 27 14.73 -4.69 -8.98
CA PRO A 27 13.34 -5.07 -8.75
C PRO A 27 13.20 -5.52 -7.31
N ARG A 28 12.46 -4.75 -6.52
CA ARG A 28 12.22 -5.05 -5.11
C ARG A 28 11.38 -6.32 -5.07
N LYS A 29 12.00 -7.45 -4.70
CA LYS A 29 11.36 -8.76 -4.59
C LYS A 29 10.13 -8.61 -3.69
N SER A 30 8.95 -8.89 -4.23
CA SER A 30 7.72 -8.86 -3.43
C SER A 30 7.81 -9.90 -2.31
N PRO A 31 7.36 -9.58 -1.09
CA PRO A 31 7.41 -10.54 0.00
C PRO A 31 6.56 -11.77 -0.34
N THR A 32 7.00 -12.94 0.09
CA THR A 32 6.28 -14.22 -0.12
C THR A 32 4.95 -14.24 0.63
N THR A 33 4.88 -13.49 1.73
CA THR A 33 3.67 -13.30 2.55
C THR A 33 3.45 -11.82 2.74
N TYR A 34 2.23 -11.35 2.48
CA TYR A 34 1.82 -9.98 2.77
C TYR A 34 0.34 -9.90 3.10
N VAL A 35 -0.05 -8.83 3.76
CA VAL A 35 -1.44 -8.56 4.16
C VAL A 35 -1.90 -7.28 3.49
N GLU A 36 -3.00 -7.33 2.75
CA GLU A 36 -3.72 -6.15 2.30
C GLU A 36 -4.79 -5.77 3.31
N VAL A 37 -4.80 -4.51 3.70
CA VAL A 37 -5.86 -3.87 4.47
C VAL A 37 -6.66 -3.02 3.49
N LEU A 38 -7.82 -3.50 3.09
CA LEU A 38 -8.67 -2.90 2.07
C LEU A 38 -9.85 -2.21 2.74
N TYR A 39 -9.93 -0.90 2.63
CA TYR A 39 -11.11 -0.16 3.02
C TYR A 39 -11.89 0.25 1.77
N PHE A 40 -13.07 -0.32 1.63
CA PHE A 40 -13.99 0.00 0.53
C PHE A 40 -14.98 1.07 0.95
N HIS A 41 -15.35 1.96 0.03
CA HIS A 41 -16.40 2.96 0.23
C HIS A 41 -17.14 3.27 -1.07
N GLY A 42 -18.39 3.72 -0.95
CA GLY A 42 -19.17 4.25 -2.06
C GLY A 42 -18.93 5.75 -2.28
N LYS A 43 -19.68 6.33 -3.23
CA LYS A 43 -19.64 7.76 -3.53
C LYS A 43 -20.14 8.62 -2.36
N VAL A 44 -21.22 8.17 -1.71
CA VAL A 44 -21.78 8.82 -0.52
C VAL A 44 -21.15 8.17 0.71
N ARG A 45 -20.65 8.99 1.62
CA ARG A 45 -19.93 8.56 2.80
C ARG A 45 -20.56 9.11 4.07
N CYS A 46 -20.90 8.23 5.00
CA CYS A 46 -21.39 8.62 6.32
C CYS A 46 -20.23 9.01 7.26
N GLN A 47 -20.52 9.72 8.34
CA GLN A 47 -19.50 10.07 9.34
C GLN A 47 -18.79 8.83 9.90
N THR A 48 -19.54 7.81 10.29
CA THR A 48 -19.00 6.52 10.78
C THR A 48 -18.05 5.88 9.77
N CYS A 49 -18.40 5.93 8.46
CA CYS A 49 -17.55 5.42 7.39
C CYS A 49 -16.21 6.16 7.33
N ASN A 50 -16.23 7.49 7.45
CA ASN A 50 -15.01 8.30 7.47
C ASN A 50 -14.17 8.04 8.71
N ASP A 51 -14.80 7.85 9.88
CA ASP A 51 -14.11 7.55 11.13
C ASP A 51 -13.39 6.20 11.09
N ILE A 52 -14.03 5.17 10.50
CA ILE A 52 -13.41 3.85 10.30
C ILE A 52 -12.17 3.97 9.41
N GLU A 53 -12.27 4.63 8.26
CA GLU A 53 -11.14 4.83 7.36
C GLU A 53 -10.00 5.59 8.05
N ALA A 54 -10.31 6.73 8.67
CA ALA A 54 -9.30 7.56 9.33
C ALA A 54 -8.60 6.80 10.47
N SER A 55 -9.37 6.06 11.28
CA SER A 55 -8.83 5.28 12.40
C SER A 55 -7.97 4.10 11.91
N ALA A 56 -8.41 3.38 10.87
CA ALA A 56 -7.64 2.29 10.27
C ALA A 56 -6.35 2.83 9.62
N SER A 57 -6.43 3.91 8.86
CA SER A 57 -5.27 4.54 8.23
C SER A 57 -4.23 5.00 9.26
N LYS A 58 -4.69 5.65 10.34
CA LYS A 58 -3.83 6.11 11.44
C LYS A 58 -3.09 4.94 12.08
N LEU A 59 -3.82 3.89 12.45
CA LEU A 59 -3.23 2.68 13.04
C LEU A 59 -2.19 2.06 12.13
N VAL A 60 -2.54 1.77 10.87
CA VAL A 60 -1.64 1.06 9.96
C VAL A 60 -0.36 1.85 9.73
N ARG A 61 -0.46 3.18 9.59
CA ARG A 61 0.73 4.04 9.42
C ARG A 61 1.60 4.12 10.68
N ALA A 62 1.00 4.10 11.86
CA ALA A 62 1.72 4.19 13.13
C ALA A 62 2.36 2.85 13.54
N SER A 63 1.58 1.75 13.50
CA SER A 63 2.00 0.45 14.04
C SER A 63 2.70 -0.45 13.03
N PHE A 64 2.57 -0.18 11.70
CA PHE A 64 3.11 -1.02 10.63
C PHE A 64 3.97 -0.24 9.63
N ALA A 65 4.67 0.80 10.08
CA ALA A 65 5.50 1.66 9.22
C ALA A 65 6.60 0.87 8.47
N ASN A 66 7.22 -0.09 9.13
CA ASN A 66 8.27 -0.94 8.53
C ASN A 66 7.67 -1.95 7.54
N GLU A 67 6.55 -2.55 7.88
CA GLU A 67 5.82 -3.50 7.04
C GLU A 67 5.22 -2.81 5.80
N LEU A 68 4.80 -1.56 5.91
CA LEU A 68 4.41 -0.73 4.75
C LEU A 68 5.60 -0.49 3.81
N LYS A 69 6.78 -0.14 4.36
CA LYS A 69 8.01 0.06 3.57
C LYS A 69 8.46 -1.21 2.87
N SER A 70 8.38 -2.36 3.56
CA SER A 70 8.75 -3.67 3.02
C SER A 70 7.64 -4.31 2.18
N ARG A 71 6.47 -3.70 2.08
CA ARG A 71 5.26 -4.22 1.42
C ARG A 71 4.71 -5.51 2.04
N GLN A 72 5.09 -5.83 3.26
CA GLN A 72 4.44 -6.90 4.02
C GLN A 72 3.05 -6.52 4.49
N VAL A 73 2.79 -5.22 4.66
CA VAL A 73 1.44 -4.66 4.80
C VAL A 73 1.20 -3.67 3.67
N VAL A 74 0.03 -3.74 3.06
CA VAL A 74 -0.43 -2.81 2.03
C VAL A 74 -1.77 -2.25 2.47
N TYR A 75 -1.88 -0.92 2.60
CA TYR A 75 -3.14 -0.24 2.92
C TYR A 75 -3.71 0.41 1.66
N ARG A 76 -4.97 0.12 1.35
CA ARG A 76 -5.65 0.69 0.19
C ARG A 76 -7.06 1.15 0.54
N VAL A 77 -7.40 2.34 0.07
CA VAL A 77 -8.78 2.86 0.06
C VAL A 77 -9.33 2.67 -1.35
N VAL A 78 -10.49 2.04 -1.46
CA VAL A 78 -11.08 1.60 -2.72
C VAL A 78 -12.49 2.19 -2.88
N ASP A 79 -12.64 3.13 -3.81
CA ASP A 79 -13.93 3.68 -4.19
C ASP A 79 -14.66 2.72 -5.14
N ILE A 80 -15.69 2.03 -4.64
CA ILE A 80 -16.47 1.04 -5.42
C ILE A 80 -17.41 1.69 -6.45
N SER A 81 -17.59 3.00 -6.41
CA SER A 81 -18.37 3.72 -7.44
C SER A 81 -17.62 3.81 -8.78
N GLN A 82 -16.29 3.67 -8.73
CA GLN A 82 -15.44 3.71 -9.92
C GLN A 82 -15.43 2.37 -10.65
N SER A 83 -15.64 2.39 -11.97
CA SER A 83 -15.73 1.19 -12.81
C SER A 83 -14.51 0.26 -12.70
N LYS A 84 -13.29 0.84 -12.59
CA LYS A 84 -12.04 0.10 -12.43
C LYS A 84 -11.97 -0.76 -11.17
N ASN A 85 -12.74 -0.42 -10.13
CA ASN A 85 -12.74 -1.10 -8.83
C ASN A 85 -13.86 -2.14 -8.69
N LYS A 86 -14.78 -2.23 -9.66
CA LYS A 86 -15.93 -3.15 -9.59
C LYS A 86 -15.51 -4.63 -9.55
N ALA A 87 -14.45 -5.01 -10.26
CA ALA A 87 -13.95 -6.38 -10.24
C ALA A 87 -13.42 -6.76 -8.85
N LEU A 88 -12.68 -5.86 -8.20
CA LEU A 88 -12.16 -6.07 -6.84
C LEU A 88 -13.28 -6.14 -5.80
N ALA A 89 -14.27 -5.24 -5.90
CA ALA A 89 -15.44 -5.26 -5.02
C ALA A 89 -16.22 -6.58 -5.13
N ARG A 90 -16.46 -7.06 -6.36
CA ARG A 90 -17.11 -8.37 -6.60
C ARG A 90 -16.30 -9.53 -6.02
N ARG A 91 -14.97 -9.52 -6.19
CA ARG A 91 -14.08 -10.55 -5.65
C ARG A 91 -14.27 -10.77 -4.16
N TYR A 92 -14.40 -9.68 -3.40
CA TYR A 92 -14.59 -9.73 -1.94
C TYR A 92 -16.05 -9.55 -1.51
N GLN A 93 -17.00 -9.63 -2.44
CA GLN A 93 -18.45 -9.53 -2.20
C GLN A 93 -18.83 -8.23 -1.46
N VAL A 94 -18.18 -7.14 -1.82
CA VAL A 94 -18.38 -5.82 -1.21
C VAL A 94 -19.34 -5.00 -2.06
N SER A 95 -20.42 -4.49 -1.44
CA SER A 95 -21.41 -3.60 -2.07
C SER A 95 -21.58 -2.26 -1.35
N TRP A 96 -20.92 -2.05 -0.22
CA TRP A 96 -20.97 -0.86 0.62
C TRP A 96 -19.66 -0.67 1.40
N SER A 97 -19.59 0.33 2.30
CA SER A 97 -18.37 0.59 3.09
C SER A 97 -17.96 -0.63 3.91
N SER A 98 -16.76 -1.16 3.67
CA SER A 98 -16.31 -2.42 4.23
C SER A 98 -14.82 -2.40 4.54
N LEU A 99 -14.42 -3.04 5.64
CA LEU A 99 -13.02 -3.25 6.01
C LEU A 99 -12.67 -4.72 5.88
N ILE A 100 -11.80 -5.03 4.92
CA ILE A 100 -11.40 -6.40 4.57
C ILE A 100 -9.89 -6.54 4.74
N LEU A 101 -9.44 -7.59 5.40
CA LEU A 101 -8.03 -8.00 5.44
C LEU A 101 -7.85 -9.21 4.54
N VAL A 102 -6.80 -9.19 3.73
CA VAL A 102 -6.46 -10.30 2.85
C VAL A 102 -4.99 -10.67 3.06
N ARG A 103 -4.75 -11.87 3.59
CA ARG A 103 -3.40 -12.44 3.61
C ARG A 103 -3.14 -13.15 2.29
N HIS A 104 -2.04 -12.81 1.66
CA HIS A 104 -1.50 -13.52 0.51
C HIS A 104 -0.28 -14.34 0.94
N HIS A 105 -0.29 -15.63 0.65
CA HIS A 105 0.83 -16.52 0.92
C HIS A 105 0.87 -17.65 -0.10
N ALA A 106 2.00 -17.80 -0.80
CA ALA A 106 2.21 -18.88 -1.78
C ALA A 106 1.06 -19.04 -2.79
N GLY A 107 0.53 -17.92 -3.32
CA GLY A 107 -0.58 -17.92 -4.29
C GLY A 107 -1.96 -18.18 -3.70
N LYS A 108 -2.08 -18.38 -2.39
CA LYS A 108 -3.36 -18.55 -1.67
C LYS A 108 -3.74 -17.27 -0.94
N GLU A 109 -5.04 -17.07 -0.80
CA GLU A 109 -5.62 -15.95 -0.03
C GLU A 109 -6.37 -16.48 1.19
N LYS A 110 -6.23 -15.74 2.31
CA LYS A 110 -7.09 -15.86 3.48
C LYS A 110 -7.74 -14.50 3.72
N VAL A 111 -9.07 -14.46 3.65
CA VAL A 111 -9.86 -13.23 3.81
C VAL A 111 -10.47 -13.18 5.21
N VAL A 112 -10.34 -12.03 5.86
CA VAL A 112 -11.00 -11.70 7.13
C VAL A 112 -11.84 -10.45 6.93
N ASN A 113 -13.15 -10.55 7.11
CA ASN A 113 -14.06 -9.43 7.00
C ASN A 113 -14.29 -8.81 8.38
N LEU A 114 -13.79 -7.59 8.58
CA LEU A 114 -13.94 -6.83 9.82
C LEU A 114 -15.05 -5.78 9.76
N THR A 115 -15.87 -5.76 8.72
CA THR A 115 -16.88 -4.73 8.49
C THR A 115 -17.83 -4.58 9.68
N ASN A 116 -18.49 -5.67 10.10
CA ASN A 116 -19.45 -5.63 11.21
C ASN A 116 -18.79 -5.20 12.51
N TYR A 117 -17.60 -5.74 12.80
CA TYR A 117 -16.83 -5.34 13.97
C TYR A 117 -16.51 -3.84 13.94
N SER A 118 -16.05 -3.34 12.81
CA SER A 118 -15.68 -1.92 12.65
C SER A 118 -16.86 -1.00 12.96
N PHE A 119 -18.03 -1.26 12.37
CA PHE A 119 -19.22 -0.44 12.59
C PHE A 119 -19.74 -0.50 14.01
N SER A 120 -19.61 -1.64 14.68
CA SER A 120 -20.06 -1.83 16.07
C SER A 120 -19.11 -1.19 17.11
N HIS A 121 -17.82 -1.04 16.78
CA HIS A 121 -16.80 -0.65 17.76
C HIS A 121 -16.09 0.67 17.45
N ILE A 122 -16.40 1.35 16.35
CA ILE A 122 -15.70 2.59 15.99
C ILE A 122 -15.93 3.74 16.97
N ALA A 123 -17.01 3.70 17.74
CA ALA A 123 -17.24 4.65 18.82
C ALA A 123 -16.13 4.58 19.88
N ASP A 124 -15.61 3.38 20.17
CA ASP A 124 -14.40 3.16 20.93
C ASP A 124 -13.22 2.93 19.96
N LYS A 125 -12.59 4.03 19.53
CA LYS A 125 -11.48 3.98 18.58
C LYS A 125 -10.31 3.14 19.07
N GLN A 126 -10.11 3.06 20.38
CA GLN A 126 -9.00 2.28 20.96
C GLN A 126 -9.28 0.78 20.82
N ALA A 127 -10.49 0.33 21.18
CA ALA A 127 -10.91 -1.07 21.02
C ALA A 127 -10.85 -1.48 19.53
N PHE A 128 -11.37 -0.63 18.63
CA PHE A 128 -11.31 -0.86 17.19
C PHE A 128 -9.86 -1.03 16.69
N GLN A 129 -8.97 -0.10 17.05
CA GLN A 129 -7.57 -0.14 16.62
C GLN A 129 -6.83 -1.36 17.17
N LYS A 130 -7.05 -1.71 18.44
CA LYS A 130 -6.44 -2.89 19.07
C LYS A 130 -6.81 -4.18 18.34
N GLU A 131 -8.08 -4.34 17.99
CA GLU A 131 -8.54 -5.53 17.27
C GLU A 131 -7.98 -5.56 15.83
N LEU A 132 -8.02 -4.44 15.12
CA LEU A 132 -7.46 -4.34 13.78
C LEU A 132 -5.96 -4.70 13.78
N GLU A 133 -5.20 -4.15 14.73
CA GLU A 133 -3.78 -4.45 14.90
C GLU A 133 -3.55 -5.95 15.17
N ARG A 134 -4.32 -6.52 16.09
CA ARG A 134 -4.25 -7.95 16.43
C ARG A 134 -4.48 -8.83 15.20
N GLN A 135 -5.50 -8.52 14.39
CA GLN A 135 -5.82 -9.28 13.19
C GLN A 135 -4.71 -9.18 12.13
N ILE A 136 -4.16 -7.99 11.88
CA ILE A 136 -3.04 -7.82 10.94
C ILE A 136 -1.83 -8.62 11.40
N ARG A 137 -1.45 -8.53 12.69
CA ARG A 137 -0.30 -9.29 13.24
C ARG A 137 -0.50 -10.80 13.17
N MET A 138 -1.73 -11.28 13.37
CA MET A 138 -2.04 -12.71 13.20
C MET A 138 -1.91 -13.17 11.76
N LEU A 139 -2.29 -12.35 10.80
CA LEU A 139 -2.20 -12.67 9.37
C LEU A 139 -0.78 -12.60 8.82
N LEU A 140 0.12 -11.86 9.47
CA LEU A 140 1.54 -11.77 9.09
C LEU A 140 2.35 -13.00 9.53
N LYS A 141 1.89 -13.77 10.50
CA LYS A 141 2.50 -15.05 10.95
C LYS A 141 2.18 -16.18 9.96
#